data_51a2f1ca2f97f1a77dd239c452b92613
#
_entry.id   51a2f1ca2f97f1a77dd239c452b92613
#
_cell.length_a   1.000
_cell.length_b   1.000
_cell.length_c   1.000
_cell.angle_alpha   90.00
_cell.angle_beta   90.00
_cell.angle_gamma   90.00
#
_symmetry.space_group_name_H-M   'P 1'
#
loop_
_entity.id
_entity.type
_entity.pdbx_description
1 polymer ?
#
loop_
_entity_poly.entity_id
_entity_poly.type
_entity_poly.pdbx_seq_one_letter_code
_entity_poly.pdbx_strand_id
1 'polypeptide(L)'
;MIYIAINKGYLTCDRTTSGDETFTPFYAVEPLIKYLPKDKIIWLPFDEEWSAFYQLLTERGHKVVRSSLKEGQDFFTYEPKEWDLIVSNPPFSKKDQVLKRLDVLGKPFAILLPLNSIQGTRRYDWCFKNGIQILAFDQRIGFHDIKHMDAPIEGSPFASAYFCRNVLPRDLIVEKLIKYERSLILNHQ
;
A
#
# COMPACT_ATOMS: atom_id res chain seq x y z
N MET A 1 -5.41 40.02 -11.93
CA MET A 1 -4.60 38.81 -12.24
C MET A 1 -4.40 38.09 -10.92
N ILE A 2 -5.17 37.02 -10.69
CA ILE A 2 -5.11 36.25 -9.43
C ILE A 2 -3.96 35.27 -9.58
N TYR A 3 -2.87 35.50 -8.85
CA TYR A 3 -1.79 34.52 -8.68
C TYR A 3 -2.31 33.38 -7.80
N ILE A 4 -2.70 32.27 -8.41
CA ILE A 4 -2.91 31.04 -7.67
C ILE A 4 -1.50 30.47 -7.39
N ALA A 5 -1.05 30.59 -6.14
CA ALA A 5 0.18 29.94 -5.71
C ALA A 5 -0.03 28.44 -5.83
N ILE A 6 0.55 27.82 -6.86
CA ILE A 6 0.58 26.35 -7.01
C ILE A 6 1.42 25.82 -5.83
N ASN A 7 0.75 25.14 -4.91
CA ASN A 7 1.44 24.49 -3.81
C ASN A 7 2.27 23.33 -4.41
N LYS A 8 3.58 23.55 -4.53
CA LYS A 8 4.54 22.58 -5.10
C LYS A 8 4.56 21.22 -4.38
N GLY A 9 4.04 21.15 -3.15
CA GLY A 9 3.85 19.89 -2.41
C GLY A 9 2.89 18.90 -3.09
N TYR A 10 1.99 19.38 -3.96
CA TYR A 10 1.11 18.50 -4.74
C TYR A 10 1.81 17.77 -5.90
N LEU A 11 2.99 18.21 -6.29
CA LEU A 11 3.68 17.69 -7.48
C LEU A 11 4.82 16.72 -7.16
N THR A 12 5.28 16.65 -5.93
CA THR A 12 6.41 15.80 -5.55
C THR A 12 6.09 14.98 -4.31
N CYS A 13 5.98 13.65 -4.49
CA CYS A 13 5.94 12.67 -3.39
C CYS A 13 7.23 12.59 -2.55
N ASP A 14 8.22 13.44 -2.83
CA ASP A 14 9.57 13.32 -2.28
C ASP A 14 9.82 14.16 -1.02
N ARG A 15 8.78 14.78 -0.45
CA ARG A 15 8.92 15.60 0.76
C ARG A 15 7.97 15.15 1.88
N THR A 16 8.27 14.03 2.46
CA THR A 16 7.91 13.82 3.86
C THR A 16 9.08 14.32 4.70
N THR A 17 8.95 15.49 5.26
CA THR A 17 9.87 16.07 6.26
C THR A 17 9.89 15.29 7.58
N SER A 18 9.18 14.17 7.65
CA SER A 18 9.07 13.29 8.81
C SER A 18 9.09 11.83 8.39
N GLY A 19 10.20 11.38 7.76
CA GLY A 19 10.33 9.97 7.43
C GLY A 19 9.29 9.43 6.45
N ASP A 20 9.68 8.45 5.69
CA ASP A 20 8.87 7.74 4.67
C ASP A 20 7.79 6.81 5.31
N GLU A 21 7.59 6.91 6.64
CA GLU A 21 6.70 6.05 7.41
C GLU A 21 5.30 6.67 7.50
N THR A 22 4.44 6.23 6.58
CA THR A 22 3.00 6.50 6.65
C THR A 22 2.26 5.18 6.80
N PHE A 23 1.29 5.14 7.73
CA PHE A 23 0.55 3.93 8.04
C PHE A 23 -0.86 4.00 7.44
N THR A 24 -1.27 2.89 6.86
CA THR A 24 -2.57 2.78 6.18
C THR A 24 -3.68 2.67 7.21
N PRO A 25 -4.76 3.47 7.12
CA PRO A 25 -5.92 3.30 7.99
C PRO A 25 -6.74 2.07 7.60
N PHE A 26 -7.46 1.51 8.55
CA PHE A 26 -8.28 0.30 8.34
C PHE A 26 -9.27 0.45 7.19
N TYR A 27 -9.95 1.59 7.08
CA TYR A 27 -10.94 1.84 6.03
C TYR A 27 -10.35 1.82 4.60
N ALA A 28 -9.04 1.99 4.45
CA ALA A 28 -8.38 1.92 3.15
C ALA A 28 -8.01 0.48 2.76
N VAL A 29 -7.95 -0.45 3.71
CA VAL A 29 -7.75 -1.88 3.48
C VAL A 29 -9.06 -2.60 3.14
N GLU A 30 -10.17 -2.21 3.76
CA GLU A 30 -11.49 -2.84 3.61
C GLU A 30 -11.91 -3.10 2.15
N PRO A 31 -11.82 -2.13 1.21
CA PRO A 31 -12.26 -2.35 -0.17
C PRO A 31 -11.48 -3.42 -0.92
N LEU A 32 -10.24 -3.68 -0.51
CA LEU A 32 -9.40 -4.70 -1.13
C LEU A 32 -9.80 -6.12 -0.72
N ILE A 33 -10.29 -6.32 0.50
CA ILE A 33 -10.50 -7.65 1.12
C ILE A 33 -11.37 -8.57 0.27
N LYS A 34 -12.43 -8.05 -0.32
CA LYS A 34 -13.36 -8.85 -1.15
C LYS A 34 -12.74 -9.44 -2.41
N TYR A 35 -11.57 -8.93 -2.81
CA TYR A 35 -10.81 -9.44 -3.96
C TYR A 35 -9.71 -10.42 -3.57
N LEU A 36 -9.43 -10.58 -2.28
CA LEU A 36 -8.37 -11.45 -1.80
C LEU A 36 -8.87 -12.87 -1.60
N PRO A 37 -8.19 -13.89 -2.16
CA PRO A 37 -8.58 -15.29 -2.01
C PRO A 37 -8.38 -15.77 -0.56
N LYS A 38 -9.32 -16.59 -0.06
CA LYS A 38 -9.29 -17.12 1.32
C LYS A 38 -8.39 -18.35 1.50
N ASP A 39 -8.17 -19.08 0.44
CA ASP A 39 -7.36 -20.30 0.42
C ASP A 39 -5.86 -20.04 0.26
N LYS A 40 -5.48 -18.80 -0.02
CA LYS A 40 -4.11 -18.37 -0.30
C LYS A 40 -3.42 -17.76 0.92
N ILE A 41 -2.09 -17.88 0.99
CA ILE A 41 -1.26 -17.27 2.01
C ILE A 41 -0.82 -15.88 1.54
N ILE A 42 -1.19 -14.84 2.28
CA ILE A 42 -0.86 -13.45 1.98
C ILE A 42 0.43 -13.07 2.70
N TRP A 43 1.42 -12.62 1.95
CA TRP A 43 2.64 -12.04 2.51
C TRP A 43 2.53 -10.53 2.64
N LEU A 44 2.81 -10.01 3.85
CA LEU A 44 2.86 -8.61 4.22
C LEU A 44 4.32 -8.21 4.50
N PRO A 45 5.10 -7.78 3.49
CA PRO A 45 6.56 -7.64 3.62
C PRO A 45 7.03 -6.38 4.36
N PHE A 46 6.14 -5.43 4.67
CA PHE A 46 6.47 -4.15 5.32
C PHE A 46 5.60 -3.89 6.54
N ASP A 47 4.95 -4.91 7.07
CA ASP A 47 3.90 -4.75 8.06
C ASP A 47 4.29 -5.35 9.41
N GLU A 48 3.89 -4.67 10.48
CA GLU A 48 3.96 -5.12 11.86
C GLU A 48 2.60 -5.69 12.30
N GLU A 49 2.54 -6.37 13.45
CA GLU A 49 1.29 -6.94 13.97
C GLU A 49 0.20 -5.90 14.27
N TRP A 50 0.61 -4.67 14.55
CA TRP A 50 -0.31 -3.56 14.77
C TRP A 50 -0.81 -2.90 13.47
N SER A 51 -0.26 -3.24 12.31
CA SER A 51 -0.69 -2.66 11.04
C SER A 51 -2.14 -3.01 10.69
N ALA A 52 -2.83 -2.09 10.02
CA ALA A 52 -4.20 -2.32 9.59
C ALA A 52 -4.32 -3.52 8.65
N PHE A 53 -3.32 -3.76 7.81
CA PHE A 53 -3.29 -4.93 6.93
C PHE A 53 -3.26 -6.23 7.73
N TYR A 54 -2.32 -6.36 8.66
CA TYR A 54 -2.18 -7.59 9.45
C TYR A 54 -3.44 -7.85 10.29
N GLN A 55 -3.89 -6.86 11.05
CA GLN A 55 -5.05 -7.01 11.93
C GLN A 55 -6.31 -7.35 11.13
N LEU A 56 -6.63 -6.56 10.11
CA LEU A 56 -7.88 -6.71 9.40
C LEU A 56 -7.94 -8.01 8.58
N LEU A 57 -6.84 -8.38 7.92
CA LEU A 57 -6.79 -9.63 7.17
C LEU A 57 -6.89 -10.85 8.09
N THR A 58 -6.25 -10.81 9.25
CA THR A 58 -6.35 -11.86 10.27
C THR A 58 -7.76 -11.94 10.84
N GLU A 59 -8.37 -10.81 11.22
CA GLU A 59 -9.76 -10.74 11.71
C GLU A 59 -10.74 -11.30 10.68
N ARG A 60 -10.50 -11.09 9.40
CA ARG A 60 -11.32 -11.61 8.29
C ARG A 60 -10.99 -13.05 7.90
N GLY A 61 -10.10 -13.72 8.65
CA GLY A 61 -9.78 -15.14 8.49
C GLY A 61 -8.90 -15.47 7.29
N HIS A 62 -8.09 -14.53 6.81
CA HIS A 62 -7.05 -14.82 5.82
C HIS A 62 -5.82 -15.46 6.49
N LYS A 63 -5.13 -16.31 5.75
CA LYS A 63 -3.81 -16.82 6.13
C LYS A 63 -2.76 -15.77 5.82
N VAL A 64 -2.08 -15.24 6.85
CA VAL A 64 -1.14 -14.13 6.72
C VAL A 64 0.24 -14.54 7.23
N VAL A 65 1.27 -14.22 6.47
CA VAL A 65 2.66 -14.21 6.91
C VAL A 65 3.19 -12.78 6.75
N ARG A 66 3.82 -12.25 7.78
CA ARG A 66 4.43 -10.94 7.74
C ARG A 66 5.95 -11.01 7.81
N SER A 67 6.61 -9.96 7.38
CA SER A 67 8.03 -9.74 7.60
C SER A 67 8.31 -8.25 7.71
N SER A 68 9.35 -7.89 8.44
CA SER A 68 9.76 -6.50 8.58
C SER A 68 11.28 -6.34 8.63
N LEU A 69 11.75 -5.17 8.23
CA LEU A 69 13.18 -4.84 8.32
C LEU A 69 13.66 -4.82 9.78
N LYS A 70 12.80 -4.49 10.74
CA LYS A 70 13.12 -4.50 12.18
C LYS A 70 13.47 -5.91 12.68
N GLU A 71 12.91 -6.93 12.05
CA GLU A 71 13.18 -8.34 12.34
C GLU A 71 14.35 -8.91 11.50
N GLY A 72 15.06 -8.05 10.76
CA GLY A 72 16.15 -8.47 9.87
C GLY A 72 15.68 -9.11 8.57
N GLN A 73 14.40 -9.00 8.24
CA GLN A 73 13.77 -9.61 7.08
C GLN A 73 13.54 -8.56 5.98
N ASP A 74 14.61 -8.15 5.33
CA ASP A 74 14.56 -7.17 4.24
C ASP A 74 13.82 -7.74 3.02
N PHE A 75 12.71 -7.12 2.61
CA PHE A 75 11.93 -7.49 1.44
C PHE A 75 12.78 -7.71 0.16
N PHE A 76 13.87 -7.02 0.02
CA PHE A 76 14.72 -7.12 -1.18
C PHE A 76 15.57 -8.39 -1.22
N THR A 77 15.78 -9.04 -0.08
CA THR A 77 16.64 -10.24 0.04
C THR A 77 15.92 -11.42 0.71
N TYR A 78 14.93 -11.15 1.54
CA TYR A 78 14.15 -12.15 2.26
C TYR A 78 12.96 -12.62 1.44
N GLU A 79 12.54 -13.86 1.66
CA GLU A 79 11.31 -14.46 1.15
C GLU A 79 10.83 -15.53 2.13
N PRO A 80 9.53 -15.53 2.57
CA PRO A 80 8.98 -16.60 3.38
C PRO A 80 9.00 -17.93 2.65
N LYS A 81 9.02 -19.05 3.37
CA LYS A 81 8.97 -20.39 2.76
C LYS A 81 7.71 -20.64 1.93
N GLU A 82 6.58 -20.16 2.44
CA GLU A 82 5.27 -20.36 1.81
C GLU A 82 4.51 -19.04 1.76
N TRP A 83 4.10 -18.66 0.58
CA TRP A 83 3.24 -17.52 0.31
C TRP A 83 2.73 -17.57 -1.14
N ASP A 84 1.59 -16.96 -1.40
CA ASP A 84 0.93 -16.99 -2.70
C ASP A 84 0.80 -15.61 -3.35
N LEU A 85 0.57 -14.58 -2.55
CA LEU A 85 0.41 -13.19 -3.04
C LEU A 85 0.95 -12.19 -2.02
N ILE A 86 1.28 -10.99 -2.49
CA ILE A 86 1.76 -9.89 -1.67
C ILE A 86 0.67 -8.82 -1.55
N VAL A 87 0.44 -8.34 -0.33
CA VAL A 87 -0.39 -7.16 -0.06
C VAL A 87 0.39 -6.26 0.89
N SER A 88 0.51 -4.95 0.62
CA SER A 88 1.14 -4.02 1.57
C SER A 88 1.09 -2.57 1.10
N ASN A 89 1.52 -1.65 1.98
CA ASN A 89 1.85 -0.27 1.69
C ASN A 89 3.38 -0.08 1.88
N PRO A 90 4.18 -0.17 0.80
CA PRO A 90 5.63 -0.03 0.91
C PRO A 90 6.05 1.43 1.13
N PRO A 91 7.27 1.68 1.63
CA PRO A 91 7.86 3.01 1.64
C PRO A 91 7.88 3.61 0.23
N PHE A 92 7.28 4.80 0.05
CA PHE A 92 7.10 5.38 -1.29
C PHE A 92 8.41 5.79 -1.96
N SER A 93 9.46 6.08 -1.18
CA SER A 93 10.82 6.32 -1.68
C SER A 93 11.41 5.08 -2.37
N LYS A 94 10.98 3.88 -1.99
CA LYS A 94 11.46 2.61 -2.52
C LYS A 94 10.56 2.00 -3.60
N LYS A 95 9.47 2.67 -4.00
CA LYS A 95 8.46 2.15 -4.93
C LYS A 95 9.03 1.53 -6.21
N ASP A 96 10.07 2.12 -6.79
CA ASP A 96 10.69 1.61 -8.02
C ASP A 96 11.39 0.27 -7.80
N GLN A 97 12.12 0.14 -6.70
CA GLN A 97 12.79 -1.11 -6.31
C GLN A 97 11.75 -2.18 -5.96
N VAL A 98 10.68 -1.80 -5.26
CA VAL A 98 9.57 -2.71 -4.92
C VAL A 98 8.90 -3.26 -6.17
N LEU A 99 8.50 -2.40 -7.11
CA LEU A 99 7.88 -2.83 -8.37
C LEU A 99 8.79 -3.76 -9.18
N LYS A 100 10.09 -3.47 -9.22
CA LYS A 100 11.08 -4.34 -9.87
C LYS A 100 11.16 -5.71 -9.18
N ARG A 101 11.17 -5.74 -7.83
CA ARG A 101 11.21 -6.98 -7.06
C ARG A 101 9.94 -7.81 -7.25
N LEU A 102 8.75 -7.17 -7.25
CA LEU A 102 7.47 -7.83 -7.48
C LEU A 102 7.41 -8.51 -8.85
N ASP A 103 7.96 -7.87 -9.87
CA ASP A 103 8.03 -8.47 -11.22
C ASP A 103 8.95 -9.72 -11.24
N VAL A 104 10.09 -9.66 -10.56
CA VAL A 104 11.01 -10.81 -10.41
C VAL A 104 10.37 -11.96 -9.65
N LEU A 105 9.60 -11.67 -8.58
CA LEU A 105 8.88 -12.68 -7.80
C LEU A 105 7.76 -13.36 -8.61
N GLY A 106 7.18 -12.68 -9.60
CA GLY A 106 6.26 -13.23 -10.57
C GLY A 106 4.91 -13.70 -10.02
N LYS A 107 4.61 -13.44 -8.74
CA LYS A 107 3.35 -13.83 -8.08
C LYS A 107 2.36 -12.66 -8.04
N PRO A 108 1.07 -12.92 -7.77
CA PRO A 108 0.06 -11.88 -7.59
C PRO A 108 0.44 -10.87 -6.51
N PHE A 109 0.03 -9.63 -6.68
CA PHE A 109 0.24 -8.58 -5.68
C PHE A 109 -0.85 -7.51 -5.70
N ALA A 110 -1.02 -6.83 -4.57
CA ALA A 110 -1.81 -5.61 -4.42
C ALA A 110 -1.04 -4.63 -3.52
N ILE A 111 -0.41 -3.63 -4.11
CA ILE A 111 0.45 -2.67 -3.43
C ILE A 111 -0.15 -1.28 -3.50
N LEU A 112 -0.32 -0.65 -2.31
CA LEU A 112 -0.82 0.72 -2.21
C LEU A 112 0.29 1.71 -2.56
N LEU A 113 0.07 2.51 -3.60
CA LEU A 113 1.03 3.49 -4.09
C LEU A 113 0.33 4.81 -4.45
N PRO A 114 1.06 5.94 -4.48
CA PRO A 114 0.57 7.15 -5.09
C PRO A 114 0.15 6.92 -6.55
N LEU A 115 -1.00 7.46 -6.95
CA LEU A 115 -1.58 7.20 -8.28
C LEU A 115 -0.66 7.66 -9.44
N ASN A 116 0.16 8.69 -9.22
CA ASN A 116 1.16 9.13 -10.20
C ASN A 116 2.28 8.09 -10.42
N SER A 117 2.34 7.02 -9.63
CA SER A 117 3.28 5.92 -9.83
C SER A 117 3.03 5.14 -11.13
N ILE A 118 1.84 5.30 -11.75
CA ILE A 118 1.55 4.70 -13.05
C ILE A 118 2.46 5.26 -14.17
N GLN A 119 2.96 6.49 -14.02
CA GLN A 119 3.81 7.13 -15.00
C GLN A 119 5.28 6.91 -14.65
N GLY A 120 6.04 6.41 -15.61
CA GLY A 120 7.49 6.22 -15.48
C GLY A 120 8.02 5.20 -16.48
N THR A 121 8.91 5.62 -17.37
CA THR A 121 9.48 4.76 -18.43
C THR A 121 10.05 3.46 -17.85
N ARG A 122 10.86 3.57 -16.79
CA ARG A 122 11.47 2.40 -16.15
C ARG A 122 10.44 1.46 -15.52
N ARG A 123 9.34 1.98 -14.92
CA ARG A 123 8.28 1.17 -14.30
C ARG A 123 7.50 0.40 -15.33
N TYR A 124 7.29 0.99 -16.51
CA TYR A 124 6.72 0.29 -17.65
C TYR A 124 7.57 -0.94 -18.01
N ASP A 125 8.87 -0.76 -18.23
CA ASP A 125 9.77 -1.84 -18.62
C ASP A 125 9.91 -2.92 -17.55
N TRP A 126 9.93 -2.54 -16.28
CA TRP A 126 10.15 -3.49 -15.18
C TRP A 126 8.90 -4.22 -14.74
N CYS A 127 7.73 -3.60 -14.86
CA CYS A 127 6.53 -4.17 -14.26
C CYS A 127 5.30 -4.01 -15.15
N PHE A 128 4.97 -2.81 -15.61
CA PHE A 128 3.65 -2.52 -16.15
C PHE A 128 3.39 -3.11 -17.55
N LYS A 129 4.41 -3.34 -18.36
CA LYS A 129 4.29 -4.01 -19.67
C LYS A 129 3.67 -5.41 -19.58
N ASN A 130 3.81 -6.07 -18.43
CA ASN A 130 3.23 -7.39 -18.16
C ASN A 130 1.80 -7.34 -17.62
N GLY A 131 1.16 -6.17 -17.72
CA GLY A 131 -0.17 -5.91 -17.20
C GLY A 131 -0.17 -5.35 -15.78
N ILE A 132 -1.08 -4.45 -15.54
CA ILE A 132 -1.34 -3.85 -14.24
C ILE A 132 -2.84 -3.62 -14.07
N GLN A 133 -3.34 -3.85 -12.88
CA GLN A 133 -4.72 -3.60 -12.49
C GLN A 133 -4.73 -2.49 -11.43
N ILE A 134 -5.75 -1.65 -11.42
CA ILE A 134 -5.87 -0.53 -10.48
C ILE A 134 -7.19 -0.64 -9.71
N LEU A 135 -7.09 -0.64 -8.38
CA LEU A 135 -8.22 -0.38 -7.50
C LEU A 135 -8.07 1.04 -6.94
N ALA A 136 -8.83 1.94 -7.51
CA ALA A 136 -8.88 3.35 -7.12
C ALA A 136 -10.08 3.63 -6.21
N PHE A 137 -10.12 4.83 -5.64
CA PHE A 137 -11.16 5.27 -4.73
C PHE A 137 -11.79 6.58 -5.18
N ASP A 138 -13.04 6.82 -4.78
CA ASP A 138 -13.78 8.06 -5.04
C ASP A 138 -13.22 9.27 -4.28
N GLN A 139 -12.39 9.03 -3.25
CA GLN A 139 -11.76 10.05 -2.44
C GLN A 139 -10.34 9.65 -1.99
N ARG A 140 -9.57 10.62 -1.47
CA ARG A 140 -8.20 10.39 -1.01
C ARG A 140 -8.17 9.65 0.33
N ILE A 141 -7.17 8.78 0.49
CA ILE A 141 -6.84 8.16 1.77
C ILE A 141 -6.12 9.19 2.64
N GLY A 142 -6.54 9.34 3.88
CA GLY A 142 -5.75 10.01 4.93
C GLY A 142 -4.87 8.95 5.60
N PHE A 143 -3.57 9.13 5.58
CA PHE A 143 -2.64 8.21 6.23
C PHE A 143 -2.40 8.62 7.68
N HIS A 144 -2.04 7.67 8.52
CA HIS A 144 -1.45 7.95 9.83
C HIS A 144 0.06 8.21 9.68
N ASP A 145 0.62 8.99 10.59
CA ASP A 145 2.06 9.07 10.83
C ASP A 145 2.35 8.80 12.32
N ILE A 146 3.62 8.79 12.71
CA ILE A 146 4.04 8.50 14.09
C ILE A 146 3.40 9.47 15.11
N LYS A 147 3.07 10.69 14.70
CA LYS A 147 2.48 11.72 15.58
C LYS A 147 0.95 11.66 15.62
N HIS A 148 0.33 11.01 14.66
CA HIS A 148 -1.12 10.97 14.44
C HIS A 148 -1.60 9.51 14.28
N MET A 149 -1.26 8.68 15.29
CA MET A 149 -1.65 7.25 15.28
C MET A 149 -3.12 7.03 15.65
N ASP A 150 -3.72 7.97 16.38
CA ASP A 150 -5.11 7.87 16.82
C ASP A 150 -6.10 8.21 15.70
N ALA A 151 -5.75 9.16 14.84
CA ALA A 151 -6.57 9.57 13.73
C ALA A 151 -5.73 9.82 12.47
N PRO A 152 -6.20 9.42 11.28
CA PRO A 152 -5.46 9.68 10.05
C PRO A 152 -5.43 11.17 9.73
N ILE A 153 -4.33 11.62 9.13
CA ILE A 153 -4.17 13.01 8.70
C ILE A 153 -5.16 13.30 7.56
N GLU A 154 -6.01 14.28 7.73
CA GLU A 154 -6.86 14.75 6.66
C GLU A 154 -6.06 15.49 5.57
N GLY A 155 -6.53 15.41 4.33
CA GLY A 155 -5.96 16.19 3.24
C GLY A 155 -4.62 15.66 2.70
N SER A 156 -4.48 14.33 2.55
CA SER A 156 -3.34 13.76 1.85
C SER A 156 -3.02 14.55 0.57
N PRO A 157 -1.75 14.97 0.37
CA PRO A 157 -1.36 15.78 -0.77
C PRO A 157 -1.45 15.02 -2.11
N PHE A 158 -1.61 13.71 -2.09
CA PHE A 158 -1.66 12.86 -3.27
C PHE A 158 -2.81 11.85 -3.20
N ALA A 159 -3.31 11.46 -4.38
CA ALA A 159 -4.20 10.33 -4.51
C ALA A 159 -3.41 9.03 -4.47
N SER A 160 -3.96 8.01 -3.83
CA SER A 160 -3.38 6.67 -3.76
C SER A 160 -4.37 5.64 -4.29
N ALA A 161 -3.83 4.55 -4.84
CA ALA A 161 -4.59 3.41 -5.34
C ALA A 161 -3.80 2.13 -5.11
N TYR A 162 -4.48 0.98 -5.08
CA TYR A 162 -3.79 -0.28 -5.16
C TYR A 162 -3.40 -0.57 -6.61
N PHE A 163 -2.12 -0.80 -6.81
CA PHE A 163 -1.55 -1.36 -8.02
C PHE A 163 -1.52 -2.87 -7.85
N CYS A 164 -2.22 -3.58 -8.72
CA CYS A 164 -2.44 -5.01 -8.59
C CYS A 164 -1.97 -5.77 -9.82
N ARG A 165 -1.68 -7.05 -9.64
CA ARG A 165 -1.48 -8.02 -10.72
C ARG A 165 -2.14 -9.34 -10.32
N ASN A 166 -3.03 -9.86 -11.16
CA ASN A 166 -3.74 -11.12 -10.95
C ASN A 166 -4.53 -11.19 -9.61
N VAL A 167 -5.09 -10.06 -9.17
CA VAL A 167 -5.91 -9.96 -7.94
C VAL A 167 -7.32 -9.51 -8.27
N LEU A 168 -7.48 -8.53 -9.15
CA LEU A 168 -8.77 -7.94 -9.45
C LEU A 168 -9.45 -8.64 -10.65
N PRO A 169 -10.78 -8.65 -10.71
CA PRO A 169 -11.52 -9.24 -11.84
C PRO A 169 -11.48 -8.37 -13.11
N ARG A 170 -10.98 -7.14 -13.04
CA ARG A 170 -10.87 -6.16 -14.14
C ARG A 170 -9.65 -5.28 -13.95
N ASP A 171 -9.18 -4.64 -15.02
CA ASP A 171 -7.98 -3.80 -14.99
C ASP A 171 -8.17 -2.49 -14.22
N LEU A 172 -9.39 -1.93 -14.22
CA LEU A 172 -9.72 -0.74 -13.44
C LEU A 172 -11.01 -0.95 -12.68
N ILE A 173 -10.93 -0.73 -11.38
CA ILE A 173 -12.07 -0.68 -10.47
C ILE A 173 -11.98 0.61 -9.67
N VAL A 174 -13.12 1.29 -9.50
CA VAL A 174 -13.25 2.43 -8.60
C VAL A 174 -14.24 2.05 -7.51
N GLU A 175 -13.79 2.09 -6.25
CA GLU A 175 -14.60 1.76 -5.08
C GLU A 175 -14.91 3.00 -4.26
N LYS A 176 -16.04 2.98 -3.60
CA LYS A 176 -16.39 3.99 -2.62
C LYS A 176 -15.60 3.76 -1.34
N LEU A 177 -14.94 4.80 -0.85
CA LEU A 177 -14.18 4.75 0.40
C LEU A 177 -15.05 5.22 1.57
N ILE A 178 -15.43 4.31 2.44
CA ILE A 178 -16.22 4.63 3.63
C ILE A 178 -15.28 4.83 4.79
N LYS A 179 -14.95 6.08 5.09
CA LYS A 179 -14.05 6.43 6.19
C LYS A 179 -14.72 6.20 7.54
N TYR A 180 -13.97 5.65 8.46
CA TYR A 180 -14.33 5.51 9.88
C TYR A 180 -13.06 5.62 10.73
N GLU A 181 -13.23 5.97 11.99
CA GLU A 181 -12.14 6.07 12.95
C GLU A 181 -11.90 4.70 13.60
N ARG A 182 -10.69 4.22 13.50
CA ARG A 182 -10.16 3.09 14.24
C ARG A 182 -8.67 3.33 14.43
N SER A 183 -8.26 3.48 15.70
CA SER A 183 -6.86 3.71 16.05
C SER A 183 -6.00 2.50 15.71
N LEU A 184 -4.79 2.76 15.23
CA LEU A 184 -3.75 1.74 15.15
C LEU A 184 -3.20 1.54 16.56
N ILE A 185 -3.42 0.37 17.14
CA ILE A 185 -2.94 0.04 18.47
C ILE A 185 -1.46 -0.29 18.35
N LEU A 186 -0.61 0.64 18.80
CA LEU A 186 0.80 0.35 19.02
C LEU A 186 0.93 -0.38 20.36
N ASN A 187 1.20 -1.68 20.32
CA ASN A 187 1.69 -2.37 21.51
C ASN A 187 3.09 -1.84 21.80
N HIS A 188 3.17 -0.83 22.67
CA HIS A 188 4.43 -0.45 23.29
C HIS A 188 4.84 -1.58 24.24
N GLN A 189 5.69 -2.48 23.79
CA GLN A 189 6.52 -3.32 24.65
C GLN A 189 7.88 -2.67 24.81
#